data_eed5d4bdabcd4a1db9ff0a57e56ee593
#
_entry.id   eed5d4bdabcd4a1db9ff0a57e56ee593
#
_cell.length_a   1.000
_cell.length_b   1.000
_cell.length_c   1.000
_cell.angle_alpha   90.00
_cell.angle_beta   90.00
_cell.angle_gamma   90.00
#
_symmetry.space_group_name_H-M   'P 1'
#
loop_
_entity.id
_entity.type
_entity.pdbx_description
1 polymer ?
#
loop_
_entity_poly.entity_id
_entity_poly.type
_entity_poly.pdbx_seq_one_letter_code
_entity_poly.pdbx_strand_id
1 'polypeptide(L)'
;MAVPFLNRRTELQTLEEARREPGANLVLVWGRRRAGKTRLLGEFATGKRAVFYGATQQSSAAELAGLSESVRHALRPSGTDLLAHGDFASWDVALDYLAEQAVDERLLVVLDEFPYLIDSEPALPSLVQRFWDRRARDTKLMLVLCGSAQSVMLDLQAASAPLYGRIDRRVQVRPFAYREAALFTPGLSPEELATVYGTLGGMPVYLTRWRTGQSRDANLRRLFGDASSPLVEEGEFVLTSELPEAAGYFRILHGIATGHRTFNALREFAAIDIKRQLDRLLKLGLVVREVPATEDPSRSKRVVYRIGDNFLDFWFRFVFRRRSDIARGQGREVVDRMILPGLNDHMGEVWEEMCRDFVRRRAALGELPVPVSSVGRWWNRDNSVEVDVVGLDGRTVVLAGSVKWARTAGRAELRRLREAVEALPNRAEHVQLMMFAREQVRDVEPTEALTFTAADLYEP
;
A
#
# COMPACT_ATOMS: atom_id res chain seq x y z
N MET A 1 23.24 -7.21 -9.51
CA MET A 1 22.31 -8.34 -9.73
C MET A 1 20.88 -7.80 -9.71
N ALA A 2 20.03 -8.22 -10.63
CA ALA A 2 18.62 -7.84 -10.64
C ALA A 2 17.96 -8.39 -9.36
N VAL A 3 17.18 -7.57 -8.66
CA VAL A 3 16.41 -8.01 -7.49
C VAL A 3 15.44 -9.09 -7.93
N PRO A 4 15.37 -10.26 -7.30
CA PRO A 4 14.43 -11.31 -7.68
C PRO A 4 12.99 -10.82 -7.56
N PHE A 5 12.08 -11.38 -8.38
CA PHE A 5 10.65 -11.14 -8.21
C PHE A 5 10.20 -11.87 -6.93
N LEU A 6 9.69 -11.11 -5.97
CA LEU A 6 9.31 -11.66 -4.67
C LEU A 6 7.80 -11.51 -4.45
N ASN A 7 7.19 -12.62 -4.02
CA ASN A 7 5.78 -12.71 -3.67
C ASN A 7 4.80 -12.29 -4.79
N ARG A 8 3.73 -11.54 -4.51
CA ARG A 8 2.64 -11.16 -5.43
C ARG A 8 1.81 -12.35 -5.93
N ARG A 9 1.73 -13.41 -5.12
CA ARG A 9 1.02 -14.64 -5.48
C ARG A 9 -0.46 -14.39 -5.72
N THR A 10 -1.10 -13.61 -4.88
CA THR A 10 -2.53 -13.27 -4.99
C THR A 10 -2.83 -12.47 -6.25
N GLU A 11 -2.02 -11.45 -6.53
CA GLU A 11 -2.18 -10.64 -7.74
C GLU A 11 -1.95 -11.46 -9.01
N LEU A 12 -0.89 -12.29 -9.03
CA LEU A 12 -0.63 -13.21 -10.15
C LEU A 12 -1.75 -14.23 -10.34
N GLN A 13 -2.26 -14.81 -9.25
CA GLN A 13 -3.38 -15.73 -9.30
C GLN A 13 -4.63 -15.07 -9.87
N THR A 14 -4.98 -13.85 -9.41
CA THR A 14 -6.14 -13.11 -9.95
C THR A 14 -6.00 -12.82 -11.44
N LEU A 15 -4.79 -12.46 -11.90
CA LEU A 15 -4.51 -12.25 -13.32
C LEU A 15 -4.61 -13.54 -14.11
N GLU A 16 -4.13 -14.65 -13.57
CA GLU A 16 -4.17 -15.96 -14.23
C GLU A 16 -5.61 -16.52 -14.27
N GLU A 17 -6.41 -16.29 -13.24
CA GLU A 17 -7.83 -16.64 -13.25
C GLU A 17 -8.56 -15.87 -14.34
N ALA A 18 -8.35 -14.54 -14.43
CA ALA A 18 -8.92 -13.72 -15.53
C ALA A 18 -8.50 -14.25 -16.90
N ARG A 19 -7.22 -14.63 -17.06
CA ARG A 19 -6.71 -15.16 -18.33
C ARG A 19 -7.38 -16.48 -18.73
N ARG A 20 -7.78 -17.31 -17.79
CA ARG A 20 -8.44 -18.60 -18.03
C ARG A 20 -9.92 -18.48 -18.33
N GLU A 21 -10.55 -17.37 -17.99
CA GLU A 21 -11.96 -17.16 -18.31
C GLU A 21 -12.17 -17.13 -19.84
N PRO A 22 -13.25 -17.71 -20.35
CA PRO A 22 -13.55 -17.68 -21.78
C PRO A 22 -13.87 -16.25 -22.24
N GLY A 23 -13.60 -15.96 -23.52
CA GLY A 23 -13.88 -14.66 -24.12
C GLY A 23 -12.86 -13.58 -23.76
N ALA A 24 -13.21 -12.34 -24.04
CA ALA A 24 -12.37 -11.18 -23.73
C ALA A 24 -12.45 -10.79 -22.25
N ASN A 25 -11.37 -10.24 -21.73
CA ASN A 25 -11.26 -9.79 -20.35
C ASN A 25 -10.62 -8.41 -20.27
N LEU A 26 -11.30 -7.43 -19.63
CA LEU A 26 -10.77 -6.11 -19.32
C LEU A 26 -10.33 -6.06 -17.85
N VAL A 27 -9.03 -5.92 -17.64
CA VAL A 27 -8.43 -5.91 -16.31
C VAL A 27 -7.87 -4.54 -16.00
N LEU A 28 -8.19 -4.01 -14.82
CA LEU A 28 -7.62 -2.78 -14.31
C LEU A 28 -6.58 -3.09 -13.24
N VAL A 29 -5.34 -2.63 -13.43
CA VAL A 29 -4.24 -2.78 -12.47
C VAL A 29 -3.78 -1.40 -12.01
N TRP A 30 -3.83 -1.14 -10.72
CA TRP A 30 -3.39 0.17 -10.22
C TRP A 30 -2.70 0.06 -8.86
N GLY A 31 -2.02 1.10 -8.48
CA GLY A 31 -1.32 1.22 -7.20
C GLY A 31 -0.29 2.32 -7.27
N ARG A 32 0.23 2.72 -6.14
CA ARG A 32 1.22 3.80 -6.05
C ARG A 32 2.41 3.56 -6.96
N ARG A 33 3.03 4.65 -7.40
CA ARG A 33 4.31 4.59 -8.11
C ARG A 33 5.32 3.78 -7.28
N ARG A 34 6.12 2.96 -7.97
CA ARG A 34 7.14 2.07 -7.34
C ARG A 34 6.59 0.87 -6.54
N ALA A 35 5.27 0.62 -6.53
CA ALA A 35 4.68 -0.57 -5.92
C ALA A 35 5.02 -1.87 -6.68
N GLY A 36 5.63 -1.79 -7.88
CA GLY A 36 6.06 -2.95 -8.65
C GLY A 36 5.06 -3.44 -9.69
N LYS A 37 4.12 -2.61 -10.14
CA LYS A 37 3.09 -2.97 -11.15
C LYS A 37 3.69 -3.46 -12.47
N THR A 38 4.56 -2.66 -13.09
CA THR A 38 5.26 -2.99 -14.34
C THR A 38 5.98 -4.33 -14.25
N ARG A 39 6.64 -4.58 -13.11
CA ARG A 39 7.34 -5.84 -12.87
C ARG A 39 6.39 -7.02 -12.69
N LEU A 40 5.28 -6.83 -11.96
CA LEU A 40 4.23 -7.82 -11.81
C LEU A 40 3.66 -8.24 -13.19
N LEU A 41 3.35 -7.25 -14.03
CA LEU A 41 2.79 -7.50 -15.36
C LEU A 41 3.82 -8.08 -16.32
N GLY A 42 5.09 -7.70 -16.22
CA GLY A 42 6.19 -8.32 -16.97
C GLY A 42 6.38 -9.79 -16.60
N GLU A 43 6.36 -10.11 -15.29
CA GLU A 43 6.41 -11.51 -14.83
C GLU A 43 5.19 -12.29 -15.30
N PHE A 44 4.00 -11.70 -15.21
CA PHE A 44 2.75 -12.30 -15.69
C PHE A 44 2.78 -12.56 -17.21
N ALA A 45 3.37 -11.67 -18.00
CA ALA A 45 3.46 -11.79 -19.46
C ALA A 45 4.48 -12.84 -19.92
N THR A 46 5.41 -13.25 -19.05
CA THR A 46 6.47 -14.20 -19.39
C THR A 46 5.90 -15.52 -19.91
N GLY A 47 6.39 -15.96 -21.09
CA GLY A 47 5.94 -17.19 -21.73
C GLY A 47 4.54 -17.15 -22.35
N LYS A 48 3.91 -15.98 -22.44
CA LYS A 48 2.60 -15.77 -23.06
C LYS A 48 2.72 -15.00 -24.38
N ARG A 49 1.76 -15.18 -25.26
CA ARG A 49 1.60 -14.32 -26.43
C ARG A 49 1.10 -12.95 -25.94
N ALA A 50 2.00 -11.99 -25.87
CA ALA A 50 1.74 -10.72 -25.19
C ALA A 50 2.32 -9.52 -25.94
N VAL A 51 1.57 -8.42 -25.97
CA VAL A 51 2.03 -7.07 -26.31
C VAL A 51 2.14 -6.28 -25.03
N PHE A 52 3.30 -5.73 -24.72
CA PHE A 52 3.53 -4.89 -23.58
C PHE A 52 3.95 -3.50 -24.05
N TYR A 53 3.12 -2.51 -23.80
CA TYR A 53 3.40 -1.12 -24.14
C TYR A 53 3.43 -0.26 -22.87
N GLY A 54 4.54 0.43 -22.63
CA GLY A 54 4.70 1.41 -21.55
C GLY A 54 4.58 2.83 -22.12
N ALA A 55 3.48 3.49 -21.81
CA ALA A 55 3.22 4.85 -22.25
C ALA A 55 4.16 5.86 -21.60
N THR A 56 4.40 6.95 -22.30
CA THR A 56 5.23 8.07 -21.84
C THR A 56 4.48 9.39 -22.03
N GLN A 57 5.02 10.49 -21.51
CA GLN A 57 4.38 11.82 -21.68
C GLN A 57 4.72 12.41 -23.05
N GLN A 58 3.95 12.05 -24.06
CA GLN A 58 4.14 12.50 -25.44
C GLN A 58 2.80 12.69 -26.17
N SER A 59 2.83 13.07 -27.45
CA SER A 59 1.61 13.25 -28.24
C SER A 59 0.94 11.91 -28.57
N SER A 60 -0.38 11.91 -28.81
CA SER A 60 -1.15 10.73 -29.19
C SER A 60 -0.57 10.02 -30.43
N ALA A 61 -0.06 10.75 -31.42
CA ALA A 61 0.60 10.18 -32.59
C ALA A 61 1.90 9.43 -32.22
N ALA A 62 2.69 9.97 -31.31
CA ALA A 62 3.91 9.31 -30.85
C ALA A 62 3.61 8.08 -29.99
N GLU A 63 2.55 8.13 -29.16
CA GLU A 63 2.07 6.96 -28.40
C GLU A 63 1.60 5.84 -29.34
N LEU A 64 0.87 6.17 -30.41
CA LEU A 64 0.44 5.20 -31.41
C LEU A 64 1.62 4.58 -32.18
N ALA A 65 2.63 5.36 -32.52
CA ALA A 65 3.85 4.84 -33.15
C ALA A 65 4.60 3.88 -32.22
N GLY A 66 4.74 4.23 -30.92
CA GLY A 66 5.35 3.36 -29.91
C GLY A 66 4.57 2.07 -29.68
N LEU A 67 3.24 2.14 -29.64
CA LEU A 67 2.38 0.95 -29.58
C LEU A 67 2.56 0.08 -30.83
N SER A 68 2.61 0.68 -32.04
CA SER A 68 2.83 -0.02 -33.29
C SER A 68 4.15 -0.79 -33.29
N GLU A 69 5.22 -0.16 -32.78
CA GLU A 69 6.53 -0.81 -32.65
C GLU A 69 6.47 -1.98 -31.67
N SER A 70 5.79 -1.81 -30.52
CA SER A 70 5.62 -2.89 -29.53
C SER A 70 4.85 -4.06 -30.11
N VAL A 71 3.81 -3.82 -30.90
CA VAL A 71 3.01 -4.85 -31.58
C VAL A 71 3.85 -5.57 -32.65
N ARG A 72 4.59 -4.81 -33.48
CA ARG A 72 5.52 -5.41 -34.47
C ARG A 72 6.54 -6.32 -33.83
N HIS A 73 7.13 -5.88 -32.73
CA HIS A 73 8.12 -6.69 -32.01
C HIS A 73 7.52 -7.98 -31.45
N ALA A 74 6.32 -7.92 -30.87
CA ALA A 74 5.66 -9.02 -30.20
C ALA A 74 5.03 -10.03 -31.17
N LEU A 75 4.33 -9.55 -32.20
CA LEU A 75 3.51 -10.39 -33.10
C LEU A 75 4.20 -10.70 -34.43
N ARG A 76 5.24 -9.94 -34.80
CA ARG A 76 6.04 -10.11 -36.04
C ARG A 76 5.17 -10.21 -37.28
N PRO A 77 4.30 -9.21 -37.55
CA PRO A 77 3.46 -9.22 -38.74
C PRO A 77 4.31 -9.29 -40.02
N SER A 78 3.80 -9.96 -41.05
CA SER A 78 4.53 -10.18 -42.30
C SER A 78 3.60 -10.11 -43.50
N GLY A 79 4.17 -10.00 -44.70
CA GLY A 79 3.43 -10.02 -45.96
C GLY A 79 2.56 -8.76 -46.16
N THR A 80 1.25 -8.97 -46.37
CA THR A 80 0.28 -7.91 -46.64
C THR A 80 -0.28 -7.21 -45.41
N ASP A 81 0.22 -7.55 -44.21
CA ASP A 81 -0.18 -6.90 -42.97
C ASP A 81 0.20 -5.42 -43.01
N LEU A 82 -0.77 -4.53 -42.86
CA LEU A 82 -0.55 -3.08 -42.90
C LEU A 82 0.45 -2.60 -41.85
N LEU A 83 0.47 -3.25 -40.70
CA LEU A 83 1.38 -2.91 -39.61
C LEU A 83 2.85 -3.24 -39.93
N ALA A 84 3.11 -4.15 -40.90
CA ALA A 84 4.49 -4.43 -41.36
C ALA A 84 5.15 -3.20 -42.02
N HIS A 85 4.34 -2.25 -42.52
CA HIS A 85 4.79 -1.13 -43.36
C HIS A 85 4.43 0.24 -42.82
N GLY A 86 3.70 0.37 -41.70
CA GLY A 86 3.28 1.65 -41.14
C GLY A 86 2.90 1.59 -39.66
N ASP A 87 2.52 2.73 -39.13
CA ASP A 87 2.01 2.84 -37.76
C ASP A 87 0.49 2.92 -37.75
N PHE A 88 -0.13 2.65 -36.59
CA PHE A 88 -1.57 2.83 -36.43
C PHE A 88 -1.96 4.29 -36.65
N ALA A 89 -2.96 4.50 -37.50
CA ALA A 89 -3.47 5.84 -37.82
C ALA A 89 -4.33 6.44 -36.70
N SER A 90 -4.91 5.60 -35.85
CA SER A 90 -5.76 6.00 -34.72
C SER A 90 -5.87 4.89 -33.69
N TRP A 91 -6.35 5.24 -32.50
CA TRP A 91 -6.63 4.29 -31.41
C TRP A 91 -7.70 3.26 -31.81
N ASP A 92 -8.73 3.66 -32.58
CA ASP A 92 -9.73 2.71 -33.08
C ASP A 92 -9.07 1.62 -33.94
N VAL A 93 -8.21 2.01 -34.90
CA VAL A 93 -7.49 1.06 -35.76
C VAL A 93 -6.59 0.15 -34.96
N ALA A 94 -5.88 0.69 -33.96
CA ALA A 94 -5.02 -0.10 -33.09
C ALA A 94 -5.82 -1.15 -32.28
N LEU A 95 -6.92 -0.73 -31.67
CA LEU A 95 -7.78 -1.63 -30.87
C LEU A 95 -8.43 -2.71 -31.74
N ASP A 96 -8.94 -2.35 -32.94
CA ASP A 96 -9.52 -3.31 -33.88
C ASP A 96 -8.47 -4.34 -34.35
N TYR A 97 -7.27 -3.90 -34.69
CA TYR A 97 -6.16 -4.79 -35.05
C TYR A 97 -5.83 -5.80 -33.93
N LEU A 98 -5.73 -5.31 -32.69
CA LEU A 98 -5.45 -6.18 -31.53
C LEU A 98 -6.57 -7.19 -31.29
N ALA A 99 -7.82 -6.82 -31.53
CA ALA A 99 -8.95 -7.72 -31.45
C ALA A 99 -8.88 -8.83 -32.53
N GLU A 100 -8.54 -8.46 -33.77
CA GLU A 100 -8.36 -9.43 -34.87
C GLU A 100 -7.26 -10.44 -34.56
N GLN A 101 -6.14 -9.97 -33.97
CA GLN A 101 -5.06 -10.85 -33.53
C GLN A 101 -5.46 -11.79 -32.36
N ALA A 102 -6.58 -11.51 -31.69
CA ALA A 102 -7.08 -12.28 -30.55
C ALA A 102 -8.28 -13.20 -30.88
N VAL A 103 -8.65 -13.39 -32.15
CA VAL A 103 -9.82 -14.22 -32.53
C VAL A 103 -9.55 -15.69 -32.26
N ASP A 104 -8.47 -16.21 -32.80
CA ASP A 104 -8.17 -17.65 -32.74
C ASP A 104 -7.39 -18.06 -31.49
N GLU A 105 -6.46 -17.20 -31.06
CA GLU A 105 -5.59 -17.45 -29.95
C GLU A 105 -5.63 -16.27 -28.96
N ARG A 106 -5.54 -16.59 -27.65
CA ARG A 106 -5.53 -15.56 -26.61
C ARG A 106 -4.33 -14.62 -26.75
N LEU A 107 -4.62 -13.34 -26.80
CA LEU A 107 -3.63 -12.26 -26.79
C LEU A 107 -3.74 -11.46 -25.49
N LEU A 108 -2.63 -11.36 -24.78
CA LEU A 108 -2.48 -10.43 -23.66
C LEU A 108 -1.96 -9.09 -24.18
N VAL A 109 -2.68 -8.01 -23.90
CA VAL A 109 -2.23 -6.64 -24.20
C VAL A 109 -2.15 -5.86 -22.91
N VAL A 110 -0.97 -5.36 -22.58
CA VAL A 110 -0.72 -4.50 -21.40
C VAL A 110 -0.44 -3.08 -21.88
N LEU A 111 -1.30 -2.16 -21.48
CA LEU A 111 -1.07 -0.72 -21.62
C LEU A 111 -0.64 -0.19 -20.24
N ASP A 112 0.67 -0.13 -20.01
CA ASP A 112 1.23 0.36 -18.75
C ASP A 112 1.32 1.90 -18.78
N GLU A 113 1.14 2.54 -17.63
CA GLU A 113 0.98 3.99 -17.45
C GLU A 113 -0.16 4.56 -18.32
N PHE A 114 -1.30 3.88 -18.36
CA PHE A 114 -2.53 4.27 -19.07
C PHE A 114 -2.98 5.73 -18.80
N PRO A 115 -2.77 6.32 -17.62
CA PRO A 115 -3.00 7.74 -17.40
C PRO A 115 -2.28 8.67 -18.40
N TYR A 116 -1.07 8.36 -18.85
CA TYR A 116 -0.39 9.16 -19.87
C TYR A 116 -1.06 9.07 -21.24
N LEU A 117 -1.65 7.91 -21.56
CA LEU A 117 -2.46 7.76 -22.76
C LEU A 117 -3.72 8.63 -22.69
N ILE A 118 -4.36 8.72 -21.51
CA ILE A 118 -5.52 9.60 -21.31
C ILE A 118 -5.12 11.07 -21.43
N ASP A 119 -3.95 11.45 -20.91
CA ASP A 119 -3.46 12.82 -21.01
C ASP A 119 -3.22 13.21 -22.49
N SER A 120 -2.71 12.28 -23.32
CA SER A 120 -2.45 12.50 -24.74
C SER A 120 -3.71 12.36 -25.60
N GLU A 121 -4.69 11.56 -25.20
CA GLU A 121 -5.95 11.30 -25.88
C GLU A 121 -7.08 11.18 -24.84
N PRO A 122 -7.69 12.31 -24.43
CA PRO A 122 -8.74 12.31 -23.41
C PRO A 122 -9.99 11.50 -23.77
N ALA A 123 -10.23 11.24 -25.05
CA ALA A 123 -11.31 10.41 -25.52
C ALA A 123 -11.04 8.89 -25.35
N LEU A 124 -9.81 8.48 -25.05
CA LEU A 124 -9.40 7.07 -25.04
C LEU A 124 -10.27 6.17 -24.16
N PRO A 125 -10.69 6.55 -22.94
CA PRO A 125 -11.60 5.71 -22.16
C PRO A 125 -12.93 5.43 -22.87
N SER A 126 -13.47 6.40 -23.61
CA SER A 126 -14.71 6.25 -24.39
C SER A 126 -14.47 5.43 -25.68
N LEU A 127 -13.29 5.55 -26.29
CA LEU A 127 -12.90 4.71 -27.42
C LEU A 127 -12.78 3.24 -26.98
N VAL A 128 -12.13 2.97 -25.86
CA VAL A 128 -12.05 1.61 -25.27
C VAL A 128 -13.44 1.09 -24.91
N GLN A 129 -14.34 1.93 -24.35
CA GLN A 129 -15.73 1.57 -24.10
C GLN A 129 -16.43 1.10 -25.37
N ARG A 130 -16.40 1.92 -26.42
CA ARG A 130 -17.05 1.63 -27.71
C ARG A 130 -16.51 0.36 -28.35
N PHE A 131 -15.20 0.22 -28.35
CA PHE A 131 -14.50 -0.98 -28.83
C PHE A 131 -14.93 -2.22 -28.05
N TRP A 132 -14.97 -2.14 -26.70
CA TRP A 132 -15.37 -3.25 -25.84
C TRP A 132 -16.78 -3.75 -26.13
N ASP A 133 -17.72 -2.80 -26.30
CA ASP A 133 -19.12 -3.14 -26.55
C ASP A 133 -19.39 -3.72 -27.92
N ARG A 134 -18.55 -3.42 -28.92
CA ARG A 134 -18.80 -3.79 -30.32
C ARG A 134 -17.94 -4.91 -30.88
N ARG A 135 -16.70 -5.06 -30.41
CA ARG A 135 -15.70 -5.92 -31.05
C ARG A 135 -15.01 -6.87 -30.05
N ALA A 136 -14.60 -6.40 -28.88
CA ALA A 136 -13.74 -7.17 -28.00
C ALA A 136 -14.41 -8.43 -27.48
N ARG A 137 -15.71 -8.41 -27.18
CA ARG A 137 -16.45 -9.52 -26.55
C ARG A 137 -16.41 -10.82 -27.33
N ASP A 138 -16.31 -10.75 -28.65
CA ASP A 138 -16.27 -11.92 -29.54
C ASP A 138 -14.85 -12.44 -29.77
N THR A 139 -13.88 -12.00 -28.99
CA THR A 139 -12.46 -12.37 -29.10
C THR A 139 -11.94 -13.03 -27.83
N LYS A 140 -10.68 -13.45 -27.87
CA LYS A 140 -9.93 -13.94 -26.69
C LYS A 140 -8.92 -12.89 -26.19
N LEU A 141 -9.24 -11.61 -26.36
CA LEU A 141 -8.38 -10.51 -25.93
C LEU A 141 -8.40 -10.35 -24.41
N MET A 142 -7.24 -10.34 -23.76
CA MET A 142 -7.08 -9.86 -22.40
C MET A 142 -6.40 -8.50 -22.44
N LEU A 143 -7.16 -7.43 -22.20
CA LEU A 143 -6.66 -6.07 -22.16
C LEU A 143 -6.43 -5.62 -20.70
N VAL A 144 -5.19 -5.30 -20.37
CA VAL A 144 -4.79 -4.82 -19.05
C VAL A 144 -4.47 -3.33 -19.13
N LEU A 145 -5.25 -2.52 -18.44
CA LEU A 145 -5.00 -1.09 -18.26
C LEU A 145 -4.29 -0.90 -16.92
N CYS A 146 -3.04 -0.47 -16.94
CA CYS A 146 -2.23 -0.29 -15.75
C CYS A 146 -1.84 1.17 -15.55
N GLY A 147 -1.84 1.65 -14.29
CA GLY A 147 -1.42 3.01 -14.01
C GLY A 147 -1.01 3.28 -12.58
N SER A 148 -0.12 4.27 -12.41
CA SER A 148 0.37 4.73 -11.12
C SER A 148 -0.40 5.92 -10.56
N ALA A 149 -1.03 6.76 -11.40
CA ALA A 149 -1.88 7.87 -10.97
C ALA A 149 -3.20 7.34 -10.37
N GLN A 150 -3.18 7.05 -9.06
CA GLN A 150 -4.28 6.38 -8.38
C GLN A 150 -5.63 7.11 -8.56
N SER A 151 -5.62 8.44 -8.56
CA SER A 151 -6.84 9.22 -8.76
C SER A 151 -7.50 8.95 -10.11
N VAL A 152 -6.71 8.96 -11.19
CA VAL A 152 -7.20 8.70 -12.54
C VAL A 152 -7.73 7.27 -12.64
N MET A 153 -6.98 6.30 -12.13
CA MET A 153 -7.36 4.89 -12.15
C MET A 153 -8.61 4.59 -11.31
N LEU A 154 -8.83 5.32 -10.21
CA LEU A 154 -10.06 5.21 -9.42
C LEU A 154 -11.24 5.90 -10.12
N ASP A 155 -11.01 7.02 -10.79
CA ASP A 155 -12.05 7.73 -11.53
C ASP A 155 -12.56 6.91 -12.73
N LEU A 156 -11.72 6.07 -13.37
CA LEU A 156 -12.16 5.09 -14.39
C LEU A 156 -13.15 4.04 -13.85
N GLN A 157 -13.22 3.85 -12.54
CA GLN A 157 -14.11 2.90 -11.86
C GLN A 157 -15.40 3.55 -11.35
N ALA A 158 -15.53 4.87 -11.45
CA ALA A 158 -16.71 5.61 -10.99
C ALA A 158 -17.96 5.21 -11.81
N ALA A 159 -19.12 5.24 -11.17
CA ALA A 159 -20.38 4.85 -11.83
C ALA A 159 -20.72 5.68 -13.10
N SER A 160 -20.18 6.89 -13.19
CA SER A 160 -20.32 7.76 -14.37
C SER A 160 -19.22 7.57 -15.41
N ALA A 161 -18.20 6.74 -15.15
CA ALA A 161 -17.07 6.56 -16.06
C ALA A 161 -17.41 5.63 -17.24
N PRO A 162 -16.80 5.86 -18.42
CA PRO A 162 -17.06 5.05 -19.61
C PRO A 162 -16.83 3.55 -19.43
N LEU A 163 -15.83 3.17 -18.61
CA LEU A 163 -15.48 1.77 -18.38
C LEU A 163 -16.25 1.09 -17.24
N TYR A 164 -17.15 1.82 -16.57
CA TYR A 164 -17.99 1.23 -15.52
C TYR A 164 -18.82 0.06 -16.04
N GLY A 165 -18.82 -1.06 -15.29
CA GLY A 165 -19.51 -2.29 -15.66
C GLY A 165 -18.85 -3.12 -16.79
N ARG A 166 -17.67 -2.69 -17.30
CA ARG A 166 -16.89 -3.42 -18.32
C ARG A 166 -15.60 -4.01 -17.79
N ILE A 167 -15.14 -3.54 -16.63
CA ILE A 167 -13.95 -4.05 -15.98
C ILE A 167 -14.30 -5.36 -15.28
N ASP A 168 -13.75 -6.46 -15.77
CA ASP A 168 -13.99 -7.82 -15.26
C ASP A 168 -13.21 -8.09 -13.98
N ARG A 169 -11.96 -7.61 -13.89
CA ARG A 169 -11.10 -7.76 -12.72
C ARG A 169 -10.40 -6.47 -12.34
N ARG A 170 -10.23 -6.29 -11.05
CA ARG A 170 -9.60 -5.12 -10.43
C ARG A 170 -8.47 -5.59 -9.51
N VAL A 171 -7.23 -5.24 -9.84
CA VAL A 171 -6.03 -5.63 -9.09
C VAL A 171 -5.35 -4.40 -8.54
N GLN A 172 -5.50 -4.18 -7.23
CA GLN A 172 -4.79 -3.12 -6.54
C GLN A 172 -3.43 -3.62 -6.04
N VAL A 173 -2.35 -3.14 -6.62
CA VAL A 173 -0.99 -3.46 -6.18
C VAL A 173 -0.63 -2.55 -5.01
N ARG A 174 -0.77 -3.10 -3.80
CA ARG A 174 -0.47 -2.39 -2.55
C ARG A 174 1.01 -2.52 -2.17
N PRO A 175 1.55 -1.62 -1.34
CA PRO A 175 2.80 -1.89 -0.64
C PRO A 175 2.74 -3.25 0.08
N PHE A 176 3.85 -3.93 0.20
CA PHE A 176 3.93 -5.20 0.93
C PHE A 176 3.59 -5.02 2.41
N ALA A 177 2.88 -5.98 2.99
CA ALA A 177 2.74 -6.10 4.43
C ALA A 177 4.08 -6.49 5.08
N TYR A 178 4.18 -6.39 6.40
CA TYR A 178 5.45 -6.59 7.12
C TYR A 178 6.10 -7.95 6.86
N ARG A 179 5.32 -9.02 6.72
CA ARG A 179 5.83 -10.38 6.44
C ARG A 179 6.41 -10.51 5.02
N GLU A 180 5.76 -9.88 4.07
CA GLU A 180 6.21 -9.85 2.68
C GLU A 180 7.44 -8.96 2.52
N ALA A 181 7.46 -7.83 3.24
CA ALA A 181 8.60 -6.92 3.26
C ALA A 181 9.87 -7.60 3.81
N ALA A 182 9.73 -8.53 4.77
CA ALA A 182 10.82 -9.31 5.32
C ALA A 182 11.58 -10.16 4.28
N LEU A 183 10.92 -10.56 3.19
CA LEU A 183 11.53 -11.30 2.10
C LEU A 183 12.65 -10.53 1.39
N PHE A 184 12.67 -9.20 1.51
CA PHE A 184 13.69 -8.33 0.91
C PHE A 184 14.99 -8.25 1.73
N THR A 185 14.92 -8.63 3.00
CA THR A 185 16.04 -8.53 3.94
C THR A 185 16.23 -9.84 4.72
N PRO A 186 16.48 -10.96 4.02
CA PRO A 186 16.62 -12.26 4.66
C PRO A 186 17.81 -12.27 5.62
N GLY A 187 17.67 -13.02 6.71
CA GLY A 187 18.72 -13.19 7.72
C GLY A 187 18.78 -12.09 8.79
N LEU A 188 17.94 -11.06 8.72
CA LEU A 188 17.78 -10.11 9.81
C LEU A 188 16.96 -10.74 10.96
N SER A 189 17.22 -10.29 12.18
CA SER A 189 16.39 -10.64 13.34
C SER A 189 14.96 -10.09 13.20
N PRO A 190 13.95 -10.67 13.87
CA PRO A 190 12.59 -10.17 13.86
C PRO A 190 12.45 -8.69 14.25
N GLU A 191 13.25 -8.23 15.21
CA GLU A 191 13.32 -6.81 15.60
C GLU A 191 13.83 -5.92 14.45
N GLU A 192 14.89 -6.36 13.77
CA GLU A 192 15.43 -5.63 12.62
C GLU A 192 14.46 -5.60 11.46
N LEU A 193 13.79 -6.73 11.17
CA LEU A 193 12.73 -6.81 10.15
C LEU A 193 11.60 -5.81 10.43
N ALA A 194 11.13 -5.74 11.67
CA ALA A 194 10.14 -4.77 12.11
C ALA A 194 10.65 -3.33 11.93
N THR A 195 11.92 -3.07 12.27
CA THR A 195 12.54 -1.74 12.11
C THR A 195 12.66 -1.35 10.63
N VAL A 196 13.05 -2.26 9.75
CA VAL A 196 13.07 -2.04 8.30
C VAL A 196 11.68 -1.65 7.80
N TYR A 197 10.66 -2.41 8.19
CA TYR A 197 9.29 -2.14 7.81
C TYR A 197 8.77 -0.81 8.39
N GLY A 198 9.09 -0.49 9.63
CA GLY A 198 8.69 0.76 10.27
C GLY A 198 9.32 2.00 9.65
N THR A 199 10.52 1.88 9.09
CA THR A 199 11.27 3.02 8.51
C THR A 199 11.10 3.14 6.99
N LEU A 200 11.00 2.02 6.27
CA LEU A 200 10.94 1.98 4.80
C LEU A 200 9.55 1.62 4.26
N GLY A 201 8.64 1.19 5.14
CA GLY A 201 7.32 0.68 4.72
C GLY A 201 7.44 -0.58 3.87
N GLY A 202 6.42 -0.82 3.03
CA GLY A 202 6.31 -2.00 2.18
C GLY A 202 6.65 -1.76 0.70
N MET A 203 7.28 -0.65 0.33
CA MET A 203 7.61 -0.38 -1.06
C MET A 203 8.87 -1.13 -1.51
N PRO A 204 8.80 -2.00 -2.54
CA PRO A 204 9.94 -2.81 -2.99
C PRO A 204 11.22 -2.00 -3.21
N VAL A 205 11.11 -0.85 -3.86
CA VAL A 205 12.26 0.00 -4.19
C VAL A 205 12.95 0.59 -2.96
N TYR A 206 12.24 0.77 -1.85
CA TYR A 206 12.83 1.25 -0.60
C TYR A 206 13.47 0.09 0.16
N LEU A 207 12.77 -1.05 0.24
CA LEU A 207 13.26 -2.26 0.92
C LEU A 207 14.58 -2.75 0.34
N THR A 208 14.76 -2.72 -0.99
CA THR A 208 16.03 -3.10 -1.66
C THR A 208 17.21 -2.19 -1.32
N ARG A 209 16.97 -1.04 -0.71
CA ARG A 209 18.04 -0.13 -0.29
C ARG A 209 18.63 -0.49 1.06
N TRP A 210 17.96 -1.33 1.86
CA TRP A 210 18.54 -1.79 3.13
C TRP A 210 19.67 -2.77 2.89
N ARG A 211 20.80 -2.61 3.56
CA ARG A 211 21.97 -3.48 3.47
C ARG A 211 22.04 -4.37 4.70
N THR A 212 21.75 -5.66 4.55
CA THR A 212 21.73 -6.64 5.64
C THR A 212 23.10 -6.84 6.31
N GLY A 213 24.19 -6.58 5.59
CA GLY A 213 25.56 -6.62 6.15
C GLY A 213 25.97 -5.37 6.94
N GLN A 214 25.09 -4.39 7.12
CA GLN A 214 25.35 -3.17 7.90
C GLN A 214 24.43 -3.08 9.10
N SER A 215 24.91 -2.45 10.18
CA SER A 215 24.08 -2.20 11.35
C SER A 215 22.89 -1.29 10.98
N ARG A 216 21.83 -1.36 11.80
CA ARG A 216 20.64 -0.48 11.71
C ARG A 216 21.06 0.99 11.60
N ASP A 217 21.92 1.44 12.51
CA ASP A 217 22.33 2.84 12.58
C ASP A 217 23.14 3.28 11.36
N ALA A 218 23.98 2.40 10.83
CA ALA A 218 24.71 2.67 9.58
C ALA A 218 23.77 2.78 8.37
N ASN A 219 22.74 1.91 8.29
CA ASN A 219 21.71 2.01 7.27
C ASN A 219 20.92 3.33 7.40
N LEU A 220 20.47 3.70 8.59
CA LEU A 220 19.72 4.95 8.80
C LEU A 220 20.55 6.18 8.43
N ARG A 221 21.86 6.24 8.82
CA ARG A 221 22.75 7.34 8.40
C ARG A 221 22.92 7.42 6.89
N ARG A 222 23.08 6.29 6.21
CA ARG A 222 23.20 6.25 4.75
C ARG A 222 21.91 6.60 4.04
N LEU A 223 20.76 6.17 4.54
CA LEU A 223 19.47 6.33 3.87
C LEU A 223 18.83 7.70 4.11
N PHE A 224 19.02 8.28 5.31
CA PHE A 224 18.33 9.50 5.72
C PHE A 224 19.28 10.62 6.19
N GLY A 225 20.58 10.33 6.35
CA GLY A 225 21.60 11.32 6.71
C GLY A 225 22.53 11.70 5.57
N ASP A 226 22.47 11.03 4.44
CA ASP A 226 23.24 11.35 3.24
C ASP A 226 22.38 12.19 2.27
N ALA A 227 22.80 13.42 1.98
CA ALA A 227 22.09 14.31 1.07
C ALA A 227 21.95 13.74 -0.35
N SER A 228 22.84 12.83 -0.77
CA SER A 228 22.75 12.13 -2.06
C SER A 228 21.74 10.97 -2.06
N SER A 229 21.21 10.61 -0.91
CA SER A 229 20.23 9.52 -0.80
C SER A 229 18.88 9.96 -1.40
N PRO A 230 18.34 9.23 -2.37
CA PRO A 230 17.03 9.55 -2.93
C PRO A 230 15.89 9.53 -1.90
N LEU A 231 16.05 8.84 -0.75
CA LEU A 231 14.99 8.76 0.26
C LEU A 231 14.83 10.06 1.05
N VAL A 232 15.79 10.96 1.00
CA VAL A 232 15.69 12.29 1.63
C VAL A 232 14.63 13.14 0.93
N GLU A 233 14.55 13.09 -0.40
CA GLU A 233 13.58 13.86 -1.21
C GLU A 233 12.35 13.04 -1.62
N GLU A 234 12.35 11.72 -1.37
CA GLU A 234 11.35 10.78 -1.86
C GLU A 234 9.93 11.11 -1.39
N GLY A 235 9.77 11.51 -0.14
CA GLY A 235 8.44 11.85 0.41
C GLY A 235 7.81 13.04 -0.32
N GLU A 236 8.62 14.02 -0.72
CA GLU A 236 8.17 15.14 -1.55
C GLU A 236 7.80 14.68 -2.95
N PHE A 237 8.67 13.92 -3.58
CA PHE A 237 8.46 13.41 -4.93
C PHE A 237 7.16 12.59 -5.04
N VAL A 238 6.92 11.68 -4.09
CA VAL A 238 5.70 10.86 -4.06
C VAL A 238 4.45 11.73 -3.99
N LEU A 239 4.44 12.74 -3.14
CA LEU A 239 3.26 13.58 -2.96
C LEU A 239 3.03 14.54 -4.11
N THR A 240 4.07 15.17 -4.63
CA THR A 240 3.94 16.11 -5.77
C THR A 240 3.55 15.41 -7.06
N SER A 241 3.91 14.12 -7.23
CA SER A 241 3.50 13.32 -8.39
C SER A 241 2.05 12.87 -8.34
N GLU A 242 1.43 12.81 -7.16
CA GLU A 242 0.07 12.30 -6.95
C GLU A 242 -0.95 13.42 -6.68
N LEU A 243 -0.48 14.57 -6.16
CA LEU A 243 -1.32 15.63 -5.61
C LEU A 243 -0.97 17.01 -6.19
N PRO A 244 -1.85 17.64 -6.97
CA PRO A 244 -1.69 19.03 -7.34
C PRO A 244 -1.74 19.93 -6.10
N GLU A 245 -1.04 21.04 -6.11
CA GLU A 245 -0.99 22.01 -5.00
C GLU A 245 -0.57 21.38 -3.65
N ALA A 246 0.54 20.65 -3.65
CA ALA A 246 0.96 19.78 -2.55
C ALA A 246 1.10 20.44 -1.17
N ALA A 247 1.27 21.76 -1.05
CA ALA A 247 1.57 22.45 0.21
C ALA A 247 0.57 22.18 1.36
N GLY A 248 -0.73 22.14 1.06
CA GLY A 248 -1.77 21.83 2.05
C GLY A 248 -1.68 20.40 2.58
N TYR A 249 -1.41 19.46 1.69
CA TYR A 249 -1.24 18.05 2.02
C TYR A 249 -0.01 17.82 2.91
N PHE A 250 1.10 18.50 2.62
CA PHE A 250 2.31 18.45 3.47
C PHE A 250 2.05 18.89 4.90
N ARG A 251 1.28 19.98 5.09
CA ARG A 251 0.92 20.46 6.44
C ARG A 251 0.10 19.42 7.20
N ILE A 252 -0.90 18.81 6.55
CA ILE A 252 -1.75 17.80 7.17
C ILE A 252 -0.92 16.58 7.57
N LEU A 253 -0.11 16.02 6.65
CA LEU A 253 0.70 14.84 6.92
C LEU A 253 1.75 15.11 8.00
N HIS A 254 2.40 16.28 7.97
CA HIS A 254 3.32 16.67 9.03
C HIS A 254 2.61 16.83 10.39
N GLY A 255 1.42 17.41 10.41
CA GLY A 255 0.61 17.51 11.63
C GLY A 255 0.29 16.12 12.22
N ILE A 256 -0.14 15.17 11.37
CA ILE A 256 -0.41 13.80 11.82
C ILE A 256 0.85 13.14 12.38
N ALA A 257 1.98 13.21 11.67
CA ALA A 257 3.24 12.62 12.09
C ALA A 257 3.80 13.22 13.39
N THR A 258 3.40 14.44 13.72
CA THR A 258 3.80 15.15 14.96
C THR A 258 2.73 15.13 16.06
N GLY A 259 1.69 14.28 15.92
CA GLY A 259 0.72 14.00 16.98
C GLY A 259 -0.60 14.78 16.91
N HIS A 260 -0.80 15.65 15.92
CA HIS A 260 -2.08 16.34 15.71
C HIS A 260 -3.03 15.42 14.93
N ARG A 261 -3.79 14.57 15.65
CA ARG A 261 -4.52 13.43 15.04
C ARG A 261 -6.03 13.59 14.96
N THR A 262 -6.60 14.64 15.52
CA THR A 262 -8.03 14.94 15.39
C THR A 262 -8.26 16.00 14.30
N PHE A 263 -9.47 16.03 13.72
CA PHE A 263 -9.81 17.02 12.70
C PHE A 263 -9.55 18.46 13.16
N ASN A 264 -9.94 18.81 14.40
CA ASN A 264 -9.76 20.15 14.94
C ASN A 264 -8.28 20.48 15.15
N ALA A 265 -7.52 19.58 15.76
CA ALA A 265 -6.08 19.77 15.96
C ALA A 265 -5.32 19.91 14.62
N LEU A 266 -5.69 19.12 13.61
CA LEU A 266 -5.10 19.22 12.27
C LEU A 266 -5.45 20.54 11.58
N ARG A 267 -6.70 21.00 11.67
CA ARG A 267 -7.13 22.27 11.10
C ARG A 267 -6.40 23.45 11.73
N GLU A 268 -6.25 23.43 13.04
CA GLU A 268 -5.50 24.45 13.79
C GLU A 268 -4.01 24.45 13.41
N PHE A 269 -3.38 23.27 13.41
CA PHE A 269 -1.97 23.10 13.02
C PHE A 269 -1.70 23.53 11.58
N ALA A 270 -2.54 23.12 10.64
CA ALA A 270 -2.37 23.41 9.22
C ALA A 270 -2.73 24.87 8.87
N ALA A 271 -3.52 25.56 9.70
CA ALA A 271 -4.03 26.92 9.50
C ALA A 271 -4.73 27.13 8.15
N ILE A 272 -5.47 26.11 7.68
CA ILE A 272 -6.28 26.11 6.45
C ILE A 272 -7.55 25.26 6.64
N ASP A 273 -8.52 25.39 5.73
CA ASP A 273 -9.58 24.38 5.63
C ASP A 273 -9.01 23.10 5.05
N ILE A 274 -8.96 22.04 5.88
CA ILE A 274 -8.33 20.75 5.52
C ILE A 274 -9.29 19.73 4.91
N LYS A 275 -10.61 20.03 4.88
CA LYS A 275 -11.63 19.02 4.58
C LYS A 275 -11.36 18.33 3.22
N ARG A 276 -11.24 19.12 2.15
CA ARG A 276 -11.04 18.61 0.79
C ARG A 276 -9.74 17.81 0.67
N GLN A 277 -8.65 18.33 1.25
CA GLN A 277 -7.34 17.68 1.21
C GLN A 277 -7.35 16.37 2.02
N LEU A 278 -7.96 16.39 3.20
CA LEU A 278 -8.06 15.21 4.06
C LEU A 278 -8.90 14.10 3.40
N ASP A 279 -10.04 14.46 2.80
CA ASP A 279 -10.87 13.51 2.05
C ASP A 279 -10.09 12.88 0.89
N ARG A 280 -9.25 13.66 0.19
CA ARG A 280 -8.38 13.16 -0.87
C ARG A 280 -7.33 12.20 -0.34
N LEU A 281 -6.64 12.55 0.76
CA LEU A 281 -5.65 11.68 1.41
C LEU A 281 -6.25 10.35 1.88
N LEU A 282 -7.48 10.38 2.41
CA LEU A 282 -8.24 9.19 2.78
C LEU A 282 -8.58 8.33 1.55
N LYS A 283 -9.07 8.94 0.46
CA LYS A 283 -9.38 8.23 -0.79
C LYS A 283 -8.15 7.53 -1.38
N LEU A 284 -6.98 8.16 -1.27
CA LEU A 284 -5.70 7.60 -1.75
C LEU A 284 -5.05 6.61 -0.76
N GLY A 285 -5.62 6.43 0.43
CA GLY A 285 -5.05 5.56 1.47
C GLY A 285 -3.74 6.08 2.08
N LEU A 286 -3.39 7.35 1.84
CA LEU A 286 -2.23 7.99 2.46
C LEU A 286 -2.49 8.35 3.92
N VAL A 287 -3.75 8.58 4.26
CA VAL A 287 -4.23 8.74 5.63
C VAL A 287 -5.30 7.67 5.90
N VAL A 288 -5.29 7.15 7.10
CA VAL A 288 -6.29 6.21 7.62
C VAL A 288 -7.09 6.91 8.72
N ARG A 289 -8.40 6.71 8.66
CA ARG A 289 -9.34 7.17 9.68
C ARG A 289 -9.60 6.02 10.66
N GLU A 290 -9.38 6.25 11.93
CA GLU A 290 -9.61 5.27 12.98
C GLU A 290 -10.66 5.77 13.97
N VAL A 291 -11.43 4.84 14.50
CA VAL A 291 -12.42 5.04 15.56
C VAL A 291 -12.27 3.92 16.58
N PRO A 292 -12.75 4.08 17.83
CA PRO A 292 -12.76 2.97 18.77
C PRO A 292 -13.44 1.75 18.18
N ALA A 293 -12.83 0.58 18.30
CA ALA A 293 -13.28 -0.66 17.66
C ALA A 293 -14.76 -1.01 17.96
N THR A 294 -15.27 -0.56 19.10
CA THR A 294 -16.66 -0.80 19.56
C THR A 294 -17.68 0.20 19.01
N GLU A 295 -17.25 1.16 18.17
CA GLU A 295 -18.13 2.16 17.58
C GLU A 295 -18.33 1.94 16.08
N ASP A 296 -19.50 2.37 15.59
CA ASP A 296 -19.76 2.39 14.15
C ASP A 296 -18.88 3.46 13.47
N PRO A 297 -18.01 3.07 12.53
CA PRO A 297 -17.13 4.01 11.86
C PRO A 297 -17.86 5.16 11.15
N SER A 298 -19.10 4.94 10.68
CA SER A 298 -19.87 5.97 9.97
C SER A 298 -20.48 7.03 10.90
N ARG A 299 -20.66 6.71 12.18
CA ARG A 299 -21.36 7.55 13.18
C ARG A 299 -20.46 8.10 14.27
N SER A 300 -19.30 7.47 14.47
CA SER A 300 -18.40 7.88 15.54
C SER A 300 -17.87 9.30 15.36
N LYS A 301 -17.90 10.06 16.47
CA LYS A 301 -17.27 11.38 16.59
C LYS A 301 -15.86 11.30 17.17
N ARG A 302 -15.46 10.15 17.69
CA ARG A 302 -14.12 9.88 18.24
C ARG A 302 -13.19 9.40 17.10
N VAL A 303 -12.83 10.34 16.24
CA VAL A 303 -12.03 10.05 15.06
C VAL A 303 -10.61 10.53 15.29
N VAL A 304 -9.66 9.66 15.00
CA VAL A 304 -8.26 10.00 14.86
C VAL A 304 -7.74 9.62 13.47
N TYR A 305 -6.74 10.35 13.01
CA TYR A 305 -6.11 10.15 11.73
C TYR A 305 -4.66 9.70 11.93
N ARG A 306 -4.21 8.74 11.13
CA ARG A 306 -2.80 8.35 11.06
C ARG A 306 -2.34 8.26 9.61
N ILE A 307 -1.05 8.36 9.37
CA ILE A 307 -0.47 8.11 8.05
C ILE A 307 -0.53 6.61 7.79
N GLY A 308 -1.03 6.23 6.60
CA GLY A 308 -1.22 4.83 6.21
C GLY A 308 0.03 4.14 5.65
N ASP A 309 1.15 4.86 5.54
CA ASP A 309 2.42 4.37 4.99
C ASP A 309 3.55 4.69 5.95
N ASN A 310 4.23 3.65 6.45
CA ASN A 310 5.28 3.80 7.47
C ASN A 310 6.47 4.64 7.00
N PHE A 311 6.86 4.53 5.70
CA PHE A 311 7.93 5.37 5.16
C PHE A 311 7.53 6.86 5.19
N LEU A 312 6.32 7.19 4.77
CA LEU A 312 5.84 8.57 4.81
C LEU A 312 5.71 9.08 6.25
N ASP A 313 5.20 8.25 7.17
CA ASP A 313 5.11 8.64 8.59
C ASP A 313 6.49 8.91 9.18
N PHE A 314 7.46 8.01 8.97
CA PHE A 314 8.85 8.20 9.36
C PHE A 314 9.46 9.45 8.72
N TRP A 315 9.25 9.64 7.41
CA TRP A 315 9.79 10.77 6.66
C TRP A 315 9.24 12.11 7.14
N PHE A 316 7.93 12.24 7.37
CA PHE A 316 7.33 13.46 7.90
C PHE A 316 7.74 13.74 9.33
N ARG A 317 7.92 12.72 10.14
CA ARG A 317 8.32 12.83 11.55
C ARG A 317 9.77 13.33 11.69
N PHE A 318 10.69 12.80 10.90
CA PHE A 318 12.12 12.98 11.12
C PHE A 318 12.86 13.74 10.01
N VAL A 319 12.47 13.57 8.75
CA VAL A 319 13.23 14.06 7.60
C VAL A 319 12.68 15.37 7.05
N PHE A 320 11.38 15.48 6.89
CA PHE A 320 10.70 16.59 6.19
C PHE A 320 11.22 17.98 6.58
N ARG A 321 11.27 18.30 7.87
CA ARG A 321 11.71 19.59 8.36
C ARG A 321 13.23 19.74 8.43
N ARG A 322 13.99 18.69 8.21
CA ARG A 322 15.45 18.65 8.33
C ARG A 322 16.18 18.50 7.00
N ARG A 323 15.47 18.49 5.87
CA ARG A 323 16.07 18.36 4.54
C ARG A 323 17.15 19.41 4.27
N SER A 324 16.90 20.67 4.65
CA SER A 324 17.89 21.74 4.51
C SER A 324 19.14 21.51 5.36
N ASP A 325 19.00 20.93 6.56
CA ASP A 325 20.14 20.59 7.43
C ASP A 325 20.94 19.45 6.81
N ILE A 326 20.25 18.42 6.30
CA ILE A 326 20.86 17.29 5.59
C ILE A 326 21.61 17.78 4.35
N ALA A 327 20.99 18.65 3.54
CA ALA A 327 21.61 19.22 2.34
C ALA A 327 22.88 20.04 2.64
N ARG A 328 22.96 20.67 3.82
CA ARG A 328 24.15 21.40 4.30
C ARG A 328 25.20 20.49 4.94
N GLY A 329 25.09 19.17 4.84
CA GLY A 329 26.05 18.21 5.37
C GLY A 329 25.88 17.83 6.86
N GLN A 330 24.79 18.28 7.51
CA GLN A 330 24.48 17.97 8.92
C GLN A 330 23.64 16.70 9.08
N GLY A 331 23.46 15.92 8.01
CA GLY A 331 22.55 14.78 8.03
C GLY A 331 22.94 13.70 9.03
N ARG A 332 24.23 13.45 9.28
CA ARG A 332 24.66 12.52 10.32
C ARG A 332 24.18 12.98 11.71
N GLU A 333 24.28 14.26 11.99
CA GLU A 333 23.81 14.83 13.26
C GLU A 333 22.29 14.73 13.42
N VAL A 334 21.53 14.95 12.33
CA VAL A 334 20.08 14.73 12.31
C VAL A 334 19.74 13.27 12.67
N VAL A 335 20.46 12.31 12.11
CA VAL A 335 20.22 10.89 12.44
C VAL A 335 20.58 10.61 13.90
N ASP A 336 21.76 11.01 14.33
CA ASP A 336 22.27 10.65 15.66
C ASP A 336 21.51 11.32 16.81
N ARG A 337 21.02 12.57 16.62
CA ARG A 337 20.36 13.34 17.67
C ARG A 337 18.83 13.31 17.62
N MET A 338 18.25 12.93 16.50
CA MET A 338 16.79 12.96 16.34
C MET A 338 16.20 11.62 15.95
N ILE A 339 16.73 10.98 14.88
CA ILE A 339 16.14 9.73 14.38
C ILE A 339 16.39 8.59 15.37
N LEU A 340 17.64 8.36 15.76
CA LEU A 340 17.97 7.23 16.64
C LEU A 340 17.31 7.35 18.04
N PRO A 341 17.29 8.52 18.70
CA PRO A 341 16.57 8.66 19.96
C PRO A 341 15.04 8.53 19.84
N GLY A 342 14.45 9.03 18.76
CA GLY A 342 13.00 9.00 18.54
C GLY A 342 12.48 7.70 17.90
N LEU A 343 13.39 6.78 17.52
CA LEU A 343 13.02 5.58 16.77
C LEU A 343 12.12 4.63 17.58
N ASN A 344 12.38 4.46 18.87
CA ASN A 344 11.57 3.59 19.72
C ASN A 344 10.11 4.05 19.82
N ASP A 345 9.89 5.36 19.94
CA ASP A 345 8.54 5.92 20.01
C ASP A 345 7.80 5.72 18.67
N HIS A 346 8.50 5.96 17.53
CA HIS A 346 7.95 5.68 16.22
C HIS A 346 7.62 4.19 16.05
N MET A 347 8.52 3.32 16.45
CA MET A 347 8.31 1.88 16.36
C MET A 347 7.17 1.38 17.25
N GLY A 348 6.84 2.05 18.35
CA GLY A 348 5.69 1.71 19.18
C GLY A 348 4.39 1.66 18.38
N GLU A 349 4.11 2.70 17.62
CA GLU A 349 2.91 2.80 16.79
C GLU A 349 2.90 1.80 15.62
N VAL A 350 4.05 1.63 14.96
CA VAL A 350 4.21 0.63 13.90
C VAL A 350 3.97 -0.77 14.45
N TRP A 351 4.53 -1.06 15.61
CA TRP A 351 4.43 -2.36 16.27
C TRP A 351 2.99 -2.70 16.66
N GLU A 352 2.24 -1.73 17.18
CA GLU A 352 0.82 -1.91 17.48
C GLU A 352 0.03 -2.31 16.23
N GLU A 353 0.25 -1.64 15.09
CA GLU A 353 -0.45 -2.00 13.86
C GLU A 353 -0.02 -3.37 13.33
N MET A 354 1.26 -3.72 13.42
CA MET A 354 1.74 -5.06 13.07
C MET A 354 1.08 -6.13 13.93
N CYS A 355 0.95 -5.90 15.25
CA CYS A 355 0.26 -6.83 16.15
C CYS A 355 -1.24 -6.94 15.82
N ARG A 356 -1.91 -5.83 15.51
CA ARG A 356 -3.32 -5.87 15.05
C ARG A 356 -3.47 -6.66 13.76
N ASP A 357 -2.55 -6.48 12.81
CA ASP A 357 -2.55 -7.23 11.55
C ASP A 357 -2.30 -8.73 11.77
N PHE A 358 -1.39 -9.07 12.66
CA PHE A 358 -1.16 -10.46 13.11
C PHE A 358 -2.45 -11.09 13.66
N VAL A 359 -3.17 -10.39 14.53
CA VAL A 359 -4.43 -10.89 15.11
C VAL A 359 -5.52 -11.02 14.03
N ARG A 360 -5.63 -10.06 13.10
CA ARG A 360 -6.57 -10.16 11.95
C ARG A 360 -6.29 -11.39 11.11
N ARG A 361 -5.02 -11.66 10.83
CA ARG A 361 -4.60 -12.84 10.05
C ARG A 361 -4.97 -14.13 10.77
N ARG A 362 -4.63 -14.27 12.07
CA ARG A 362 -4.98 -15.45 12.85
C ARG A 362 -6.49 -15.65 12.97
N ALA A 363 -7.24 -14.58 13.11
CA ALA A 363 -8.70 -14.62 13.05
C ALA A 363 -9.23 -15.18 11.73
N ALA A 364 -8.69 -14.69 10.61
CA ALA A 364 -9.07 -15.14 9.27
C ALA A 364 -8.72 -16.63 9.01
N LEU A 365 -7.67 -17.15 9.66
CA LEU A 365 -7.25 -18.55 9.59
C LEU A 365 -7.97 -19.45 10.61
N GLY A 366 -8.79 -18.89 11.53
CA GLY A 366 -9.44 -19.63 12.60
C GLY A 366 -8.47 -20.13 13.69
N GLU A 367 -7.32 -19.49 13.85
CA GLU A 367 -6.26 -19.88 14.80
C GLU A 367 -6.39 -19.21 16.17
N LEU A 368 -7.43 -18.45 16.40
CA LEU A 368 -7.68 -17.84 17.70
C LEU A 368 -8.62 -18.72 18.55
N PRO A 369 -8.46 -18.75 19.88
CA PRO A 369 -9.30 -19.57 20.76
C PRO A 369 -10.72 -19.04 20.88
N VAL A 370 -11.00 -17.84 20.37
CA VAL A 370 -12.32 -17.21 20.34
C VAL A 370 -12.62 -16.71 18.94
N PRO A 371 -13.90 -16.70 18.49
CA PRO A 371 -14.27 -16.17 17.19
C PRO A 371 -14.05 -14.65 17.16
N VAL A 372 -13.34 -14.15 16.16
CA VAL A 372 -13.08 -12.72 15.98
C VAL A 372 -13.46 -12.31 14.56
N SER A 373 -14.46 -11.46 14.43
CA SER A 373 -14.95 -10.93 13.15
C SER A 373 -14.29 -9.61 12.75
N SER A 374 -13.78 -8.84 13.72
CA SER A 374 -13.07 -7.59 13.46
C SER A 374 -12.05 -7.29 14.54
N VAL A 375 -10.97 -6.54 14.18
CA VAL A 375 -9.89 -6.16 15.08
C VAL A 375 -9.58 -4.68 14.90
N GLY A 376 -9.51 -3.96 16.02
CA GLY A 376 -9.10 -2.56 16.06
C GLY A 376 -8.40 -2.21 17.37
N ARG A 377 -8.29 -0.92 17.67
CA ARG A 377 -7.92 -0.42 19.00
C ARG A 377 -9.12 0.27 19.65
N TRP A 378 -9.03 0.48 20.93
CA TRP A 378 -10.10 1.17 21.66
C TRP A 378 -9.50 2.18 22.66
N TRP A 379 -10.19 3.29 22.83
CA TRP A 379 -9.90 4.30 23.86
C TRP A 379 -11.20 4.89 24.39
N ASN A 380 -11.20 5.35 25.64
CA ASN A 380 -12.35 5.99 26.24
C ASN A 380 -12.50 7.46 25.78
N ARG A 381 -13.50 8.18 26.28
CA ARG A 381 -13.84 9.54 25.80
C ARG A 381 -12.78 10.58 26.10
N ASP A 382 -12.08 10.46 27.21
CA ASP A 382 -11.05 11.39 27.66
C ASP A 382 -9.63 10.93 27.35
N ASN A 383 -9.49 9.82 26.62
CA ASN A 383 -8.22 9.18 26.28
C ASN A 383 -7.35 8.74 27.49
N SER A 384 -7.96 8.57 28.67
CA SER A 384 -7.26 8.12 29.88
C SER A 384 -7.05 6.60 29.91
N VAL A 385 -7.86 5.85 29.17
CA VAL A 385 -7.77 4.39 29.04
C VAL A 385 -7.72 4.00 27.57
N GLU A 386 -6.74 3.22 27.20
CA GLU A 386 -6.54 2.69 25.86
C GLU A 386 -6.28 1.18 25.90
N VAL A 387 -6.77 0.46 24.88
CA VAL A 387 -6.49 -0.96 24.64
C VAL A 387 -5.96 -1.09 23.20
N ASP A 388 -4.73 -1.56 23.07
CA ASP A 388 -3.96 -1.54 21.82
C ASP A 388 -4.55 -2.48 20.76
N VAL A 389 -5.12 -3.62 21.21
CA VAL A 389 -5.78 -4.62 20.35
C VAL A 389 -7.13 -4.98 20.97
N VAL A 390 -8.20 -4.83 20.22
CA VAL A 390 -9.55 -5.26 20.60
C VAL A 390 -10.14 -6.10 19.48
N GLY A 391 -10.48 -7.34 19.78
CA GLY A 391 -11.17 -8.25 18.87
C GLY A 391 -12.66 -8.35 19.23
N LEU A 392 -13.50 -8.23 18.20
CA LEU A 392 -14.95 -8.33 18.35
C LEU A 392 -15.50 -9.56 17.63
N ASP A 393 -16.49 -10.21 18.24
CA ASP A 393 -17.42 -11.09 17.55
C ASP A 393 -18.76 -10.35 17.40
N GLY A 394 -19.06 -9.91 16.18
CA GLY A 394 -20.13 -8.97 15.91
C GLY A 394 -19.92 -7.64 16.63
N ARG A 395 -20.63 -7.41 17.74
CA ARG A 395 -20.51 -6.19 18.58
C ARG A 395 -19.93 -6.49 19.98
N THR A 396 -19.68 -7.74 20.29
CA THR A 396 -19.20 -8.16 21.60
C THR A 396 -17.68 -8.20 21.60
N VAL A 397 -17.04 -7.56 22.57
CA VAL A 397 -15.60 -7.66 22.78
C VAL A 397 -15.27 -9.03 23.36
N VAL A 398 -14.53 -9.84 22.63
CA VAL A 398 -14.14 -11.21 22.99
C VAL A 398 -12.63 -11.35 23.21
N LEU A 399 -11.83 -10.37 22.76
CA LEU A 399 -10.39 -10.38 22.84
C LEU A 399 -9.87 -8.98 23.15
N ALA A 400 -8.88 -8.88 24.04
CA ALA A 400 -8.17 -7.63 24.34
C ALA A 400 -6.67 -7.87 24.46
N GLY A 401 -5.85 -6.97 23.93
CA GLY A 401 -4.40 -7.11 23.94
C GLY A 401 -3.66 -5.84 24.30
N SER A 402 -2.54 -6.00 25.02
CA SER A 402 -1.55 -4.95 25.27
C SER A 402 -0.29 -5.18 24.46
N VAL A 403 0.20 -4.11 23.83
CA VAL A 403 1.33 -4.13 22.91
C VAL A 403 2.43 -3.21 23.43
N LYS A 404 3.66 -3.71 23.55
CA LYS A 404 4.80 -2.91 23.95
C LYS A 404 6.02 -3.17 23.06
N TRP A 405 6.55 -2.12 22.46
CA TRP A 405 7.83 -2.17 21.74
C TRP A 405 9.01 -2.17 22.72
N ALA A 406 8.87 -2.78 23.88
CA ALA A 406 9.92 -3.01 24.86
C ALA A 406 10.49 -4.41 24.70
N ARG A 407 11.73 -4.64 25.15
CA ARG A 407 12.32 -5.99 25.11
C ARG A 407 11.45 -6.99 25.87
N THR A 408 10.92 -6.55 27.00
CA THR A 408 10.11 -7.41 27.88
C THR A 408 8.83 -6.69 28.28
N ALA A 409 7.75 -7.46 28.43
CA ALA A 409 6.53 -7.10 29.12
C ALA A 409 6.25 -8.14 30.22
N GLY A 410 5.36 -7.87 31.16
CA GLY A 410 5.11 -8.82 32.26
C GLY A 410 3.85 -8.50 33.06
N ARG A 411 3.84 -8.93 34.34
CA ARG A 411 2.68 -8.83 35.24
C ARG A 411 2.12 -7.42 35.41
N ALA A 412 2.97 -6.40 35.36
CA ALA A 412 2.50 -5.02 35.50
C ALA A 412 1.63 -4.59 34.31
N GLU A 413 2.04 -4.95 33.11
CA GLU A 413 1.29 -4.70 31.87
C GLU A 413 0.00 -5.53 31.84
N LEU A 414 0.05 -6.80 32.26
CA LEU A 414 -1.14 -7.65 32.35
C LEU A 414 -2.19 -7.07 33.32
N ARG A 415 -1.74 -6.59 34.48
CA ARG A 415 -2.66 -5.94 35.43
C ARG A 415 -3.32 -4.70 34.83
N ARG A 416 -2.55 -3.82 34.17
CA ARG A 416 -3.08 -2.63 33.49
C ARG A 416 -4.07 -3.02 32.38
N LEU A 417 -3.76 -4.07 31.65
CA LEU A 417 -4.69 -4.59 30.61
C LEU A 417 -6.00 -5.07 31.22
N ARG A 418 -5.95 -5.81 32.33
CA ARG A 418 -7.16 -6.26 33.06
C ARG A 418 -8.00 -5.06 33.54
N GLU A 419 -7.35 -4.05 34.10
CA GLU A 419 -8.01 -2.80 34.52
C GLU A 419 -8.65 -2.08 33.34
N ALA A 420 -7.96 -2.00 32.18
CA ALA A 420 -8.47 -1.36 30.97
C ALA A 420 -9.64 -2.12 30.35
N VAL A 421 -9.64 -3.47 30.43
CA VAL A 421 -10.74 -4.33 29.94
C VAL A 421 -12.03 -4.05 30.69
N GLU A 422 -11.99 -3.71 31.99
CA GLU A 422 -13.18 -3.34 32.76
C GLU A 422 -13.89 -2.10 32.20
N ALA A 423 -13.19 -1.22 31.50
CA ALA A 423 -13.76 -0.03 30.86
C ALA A 423 -14.38 -0.29 29.48
N LEU A 424 -14.13 -1.47 28.89
CA LEU A 424 -14.64 -1.81 27.55
C LEU A 424 -16.16 -2.00 27.57
N PRO A 425 -16.91 -1.39 26.65
CA PRO A 425 -18.34 -1.63 26.51
C PRO A 425 -18.60 -2.98 25.82
N ASN A 426 -19.77 -3.58 26.10
CA ASN A 426 -20.27 -4.78 25.43
C ASN A 426 -19.25 -5.95 25.43
N ARG A 427 -18.54 -6.15 26.53
CA ARG A 427 -17.59 -7.26 26.65
C ARG A 427 -18.29 -8.57 26.99
N ALA A 428 -17.72 -9.67 26.52
CA ALA A 428 -18.07 -11.01 26.95
C ALA A 428 -17.76 -11.22 28.44
N GLU A 429 -18.36 -12.22 29.06
CA GLU A 429 -18.04 -12.60 30.44
C GLU A 429 -16.55 -12.96 30.59
N HIS A 430 -16.02 -13.68 29.61
CA HIS A 430 -14.61 -14.01 29.51
C HIS A 430 -14.02 -13.38 28.25
N VAL A 431 -13.12 -12.41 28.44
CA VAL A 431 -12.36 -11.78 27.37
C VAL A 431 -10.98 -12.43 27.29
N GLN A 432 -10.63 -12.99 26.12
CA GLN A 432 -9.29 -13.54 25.89
C GLN A 432 -8.26 -12.44 25.93
N LEU A 433 -7.27 -12.54 26.81
CA LEU A 433 -6.19 -11.57 26.91
C LEU A 433 -4.99 -11.96 26.03
N MET A 434 -4.31 -10.96 25.46
CA MET A 434 -3.09 -11.11 24.68
C MET A 434 -2.04 -10.11 25.14
N MET A 435 -0.79 -10.52 25.10
CA MET A 435 0.34 -9.64 25.39
C MET A 435 1.41 -9.76 24.31
N PHE A 436 1.91 -8.62 23.86
CA PHE A 436 2.94 -8.53 22.85
C PHE A 436 4.15 -7.78 23.39
N ALA A 437 5.33 -8.37 23.25
CA ALA A 437 6.61 -7.75 23.56
C ALA A 437 7.59 -8.01 22.41
N ARG A 438 8.70 -7.27 22.37
CA ARG A 438 9.68 -7.44 21.30
C ARG A 438 10.41 -8.78 21.41
N GLU A 439 10.86 -9.16 22.62
CA GLU A 439 11.67 -10.36 22.83
C GLU A 439 11.00 -11.38 23.76
N GLN A 440 10.36 -10.93 24.84
CA GLN A 440 9.82 -11.84 25.86
C GLN A 440 8.68 -11.24 26.67
N VAL A 441 7.66 -12.03 26.97
CA VAL A 441 6.69 -11.77 28.03
C VAL A 441 7.03 -12.66 29.23
N ARG A 442 7.20 -12.07 30.42
CA ARG A 442 7.67 -12.76 31.64
C ARG A 442 6.56 -12.87 32.66
N ASP A 443 6.62 -13.94 33.45
CA ASP A 443 5.75 -14.15 34.61
C ASP A 443 4.26 -14.07 34.29
N VAL A 444 3.87 -14.52 33.12
CA VAL A 444 2.47 -14.61 32.65
C VAL A 444 2.22 -16.03 32.19
N GLU A 445 1.25 -16.69 32.83
CA GLU A 445 0.88 -18.06 32.49
C GLU A 445 0.00 -18.08 31.21
N PRO A 446 0.07 -19.13 30.38
CA PRO A 446 -0.76 -19.26 29.19
C PRO A 446 -2.27 -19.23 29.47
N THR A 447 -2.67 -19.61 30.67
CA THR A 447 -4.06 -19.53 31.15
C THR A 447 -4.51 -18.11 31.46
N GLU A 448 -3.58 -17.20 31.72
CA GLU A 448 -3.85 -15.79 32.04
C GLU A 448 -3.93 -14.92 30.78
N ALA A 449 -3.01 -15.13 29.82
CA ALA A 449 -3.01 -14.43 28.54
C ALA A 449 -2.16 -15.20 27.51
N LEU A 450 -2.52 -15.09 26.24
CA LEU A 450 -1.65 -15.51 25.14
C LEU A 450 -0.50 -14.52 25.00
N THR A 451 0.70 -15.02 24.84
CA THR A 451 1.92 -14.18 24.75
C THR A 451 2.60 -14.34 23.42
N PHE A 452 3.00 -13.24 22.82
CA PHE A 452 3.65 -13.18 21.51
C PHE A 452 4.85 -12.24 21.51
N THR A 453 5.82 -12.57 20.69
CA THR A 453 7.04 -11.81 20.47
C THR A 453 7.18 -11.39 19.01
N ALA A 454 8.22 -10.64 18.68
CA ALA A 454 8.50 -10.29 17.29
C ALA A 454 8.76 -11.54 16.43
N ALA A 455 9.31 -12.61 16.99
CA ALA A 455 9.52 -13.86 16.26
C ALA A 455 8.20 -14.47 15.77
N ASP A 456 7.19 -14.51 16.65
CA ASP A 456 5.87 -15.09 16.35
C ASP A 456 5.17 -14.37 15.17
N LEU A 457 5.40 -13.07 15.00
CA LEU A 457 4.78 -12.30 13.91
C LEU A 457 5.33 -12.72 12.53
N TYR A 458 6.54 -13.23 12.46
CA TYR A 458 7.20 -13.66 11.22
C TYR A 458 7.14 -15.16 10.97
N GLU A 459 6.67 -15.94 11.93
CA GLU A 459 6.41 -17.37 11.72
C GLU A 459 5.35 -17.60 10.63
N PRO A 460 5.48 -18.71 9.84
CA PRO A 460 4.60 -19.03 8.72
C PRO A 460 3.11 -19.05 9.04
#